data_2f9788dbdf3475e91bac2c6de3f82f2b
#
_entry.id   2f9788dbdf3475e91bac2c6de3f82f2b
#
_cell.length_a   1.000
_cell.length_b   1.000
_cell.length_c   1.000
_cell.angle_alpha   90.00
_cell.angle_beta   90.00
_cell.angle_gamma   90.00
#
_symmetry.space_group_name_H-M   'P 1'
#
loop_
_entity.id
_entity.type
_entity.pdbx_description
1 polymer ?
#
loop_
_entity_poly.entity_id
_entity_poly.type
_entity_poly.pdbx_seq_one_letter_code
_entity_poly.pdbx_strand_id
1 'polypeptide(L)'
;MDLSILDVQQIFGRAGRPQFDTSGEATMITTADAHARYMDKLVRAVPIESNFIKQLDDHLNAEIVGGTVTTIQEAAIWLKYTYLYIRMLRNPLAYGISADEKADDPLLSLRCTELVTDAAARLSTNRMIKYDKGSGNLSVLNHGRVAAHYYIQSESVSTFNEKLSPFMNDAHVLRVIASATEFLNMKVRQEELDELGDLLASSCPLKIDGAGLDDAGHGLITGPEDKAFVLIQAYIGKAKVKSFTLMSDMNYVASNAGRVARAIFEMCLKMNEMAGPALKLLRFAKSVENQIWWFQTPLRHFDELNESNFSAIESRVGGGNGYDSFASALSLLDMQPREVGDL
;
A
#
# COMPACT_ATOMS: atom_id res chain seq x y z
N MET A 1 0.83 16.30 -13.73
CA MET A 1 1.95 15.80 -12.93
C MET A 1 3.21 15.95 -13.77
N ASP A 2 4.23 16.62 -13.27
CA ASP A 2 5.49 16.75 -14.01
C ASP A 2 6.26 15.44 -13.93
N LEU A 3 6.74 14.93 -15.05
CA LEU A 3 7.62 13.76 -15.08
C LEU A 3 8.98 14.11 -14.45
N SER A 4 9.58 13.14 -13.78
CA SER A 4 10.96 13.30 -13.33
C SER A 4 11.92 13.31 -14.53
N ILE A 5 13.10 13.91 -14.38
CA ILE A 5 14.09 13.90 -15.45
C ILE A 5 14.53 12.47 -15.82
N LEU A 6 14.49 11.56 -14.85
CA LEU A 6 14.79 10.14 -15.02
C LEU A 6 13.77 9.45 -15.92
N ASP A 7 12.47 9.71 -15.67
CA ASP A 7 11.41 9.15 -16.50
C ASP A 7 11.56 9.64 -17.95
N VAL A 8 11.83 10.95 -18.14
CA VAL A 8 12.07 11.54 -19.47
C VAL A 8 13.27 10.88 -20.15
N GLN A 9 14.37 10.68 -19.43
CA GLN A 9 15.56 10.02 -20.00
C GLN A 9 15.30 8.55 -20.33
N GLN A 10 14.53 7.83 -19.50
CA GLN A 10 14.15 6.44 -19.76
C GLN A 10 13.24 6.33 -21.00
N ILE A 11 12.27 7.24 -21.14
CA ILE A 11 11.38 7.29 -22.31
C ILE A 11 12.21 7.61 -23.56
N PHE A 12 13.10 8.59 -23.51
CA PHE A 12 13.98 8.95 -24.63
C PHE A 12 14.92 7.80 -24.99
N GLY A 13 15.43 7.06 -24.00
CA GLY A 13 16.25 5.87 -24.22
C GLY A 13 15.51 4.68 -24.84
N ARG A 14 14.18 4.79 -25.06
CA ARG A 14 13.38 3.80 -25.82
C ARG A 14 13.20 4.19 -27.28
N ALA A 15 13.60 5.40 -27.68
CA ALA A 15 13.61 5.83 -29.06
C ALA A 15 14.86 5.23 -29.77
N GLY A 16 14.63 4.21 -30.58
CA GLY A 16 15.69 3.44 -31.24
C GLY A 16 16.21 2.25 -30.43
N ARG A 17 16.68 1.25 -31.17
CA ARG A 17 17.29 0.03 -30.60
C ARG A 17 18.76 -0.02 -31.00
N PRO A 18 19.73 0.05 -30.06
CA PRO A 18 21.16 0.15 -30.38
C PRO A 18 21.70 -0.95 -31.31
N GLN A 19 21.02 -2.10 -31.36
CA GLN A 19 21.43 -3.23 -32.22
C GLN A 19 20.92 -3.15 -33.68
N PHE A 20 19.87 -2.31 -33.91
CA PHE A 20 19.16 -2.27 -35.19
C PHE A 20 19.06 -0.86 -35.77
N ASP A 21 19.05 0.16 -34.94
CA ASP A 21 18.78 1.53 -35.34
C ASP A 21 20.03 2.40 -35.14
N THR A 22 20.33 3.24 -36.13
CA THR A 22 21.45 4.18 -36.09
C THR A 22 21.09 5.52 -35.48
N SER A 23 19.77 5.83 -35.37
CA SER A 23 19.25 7.05 -34.79
C SER A 23 17.86 6.80 -34.22
N GLY A 24 17.41 7.66 -33.27
CA GLY A 24 16.07 7.64 -32.71
C GLY A 24 15.60 9.07 -32.47
N GLU A 25 14.31 9.31 -32.67
CA GLU A 25 13.69 10.60 -32.41
C GLU A 25 12.71 10.49 -31.24
N ALA A 26 12.78 11.45 -30.32
CA ALA A 26 11.85 11.58 -29.21
C ALA A 26 11.35 13.02 -29.14
N THR A 27 10.02 13.18 -29.03
CA THR A 27 9.38 14.49 -28.96
C THR A 27 8.81 14.72 -27.55
N MET A 28 9.15 15.87 -26.96
CA MET A 28 8.62 16.29 -25.67
C MET A 28 7.59 17.42 -25.87
N ILE A 29 6.37 17.20 -25.43
CA ILE A 29 5.31 18.21 -25.40
C ILE A 29 5.15 18.67 -23.95
N THR A 30 5.40 19.96 -23.69
CA THR A 30 5.37 20.53 -22.34
C THR A 30 5.06 22.02 -22.38
N THR A 31 4.89 22.65 -21.20
CA THR A 31 4.71 24.10 -21.08
C THR A 31 6.03 24.85 -21.32
N ALA A 32 5.97 26.12 -21.69
CA ALA A 32 7.16 26.94 -21.94
C ALA A 32 8.09 27.00 -20.69
N ASP A 33 7.53 27.15 -19.49
CA ASP A 33 8.30 27.20 -18.24
C ASP A 33 8.99 25.86 -17.92
N ALA A 34 8.30 24.74 -18.14
CA ALA A 34 8.84 23.40 -17.92
C ALA A 34 9.89 23.06 -18.99
N HIS A 35 9.75 23.55 -20.22
CA HIS A 35 10.69 23.29 -21.33
C HIS A 35 12.12 23.73 -20.96
N ALA A 36 12.30 24.96 -20.49
CA ALA A 36 13.62 25.47 -20.11
C ALA A 36 14.27 24.60 -19.02
N ARG A 37 13.49 24.19 -18.03
CA ARG A 37 13.92 23.33 -16.92
C ARG A 37 14.34 21.93 -17.38
N TYR A 38 13.57 21.31 -18.30
CA TYR A 38 13.90 20.00 -18.84
C TYR A 38 15.12 20.06 -19.74
N MET A 39 15.22 21.07 -20.61
CA MET A 39 16.38 21.26 -21.49
C MET A 39 17.67 21.46 -20.69
N ASP A 40 17.67 22.29 -19.67
CA ASP A 40 18.83 22.50 -18.80
C ASP A 40 19.31 21.17 -18.15
N LYS A 41 18.37 20.38 -17.61
CA LYS A 41 18.67 19.10 -16.97
C LYS A 41 19.14 18.02 -17.95
N LEU A 42 18.59 17.99 -19.18
CA LEU A 42 18.99 17.02 -20.22
C LEU A 42 20.39 17.34 -20.76
N VAL A 43 20.66 18.62 -21.04
CA VAL A 43 21.94 19.05 -21.63
C VAL A 43 23.08 18.96 -20.61
N ARG A 44 22.84 19.35 -19.36
CA ARG A 44 23.88 19.35 -18.31
C ARG A 44 24.19 17.96 -17.76
N ALA A 45 23.46 16.92 -18.16
CA ALA A 45 23.61 15.57 -17.63
C ALA A 45 23.75 15.59 -16.08
N VAL A 46 22.80 16.26 -15.40
CA VAL A 46 22.80 16.38 -13.93
C VAL A 46 22.88 14.99 -13.32
N PRO A 47 23.84 14.74 -12.43
CA PRO A 47 23.95 13.43 -11.79
C PRO A 47 22.69 13.10 -11.02
N ILE A 48 22.27 11.84 -11.16
CA ILE A 48 21.12 11.30 -10.42
C ILE A 48 21.51 11.18 -8.95
N GLU A 49 20.77 11.81 -8.07
CA GLU A 49 20.95 11.65 -6.61
C GLU A 49 20.14 10.45 -6.11
N SER A 50 20.65 9.79 -5.09
CA SER A 50 20.00 8.63 -4.49
C SER A 50 18.86 9.04 -3.56
N ASN A 51 17.67 8.44 -3.73
CA ASN A 51 16.56 8.57 -2.80
C ASN A 51 16.55 7.47 -1.72
N PHE A 52 17.60 6.66 -1.65
CA PHE A 52 17.67 5.47 -0.79
C PHE A 52 17.49 5.79 0.71
N ILE A 53 17.91 6.98 1.17
CA ILE A 53 17.71 7.41 2.57
C ILE A 53 16.24 7.35 2.98
N LYS A 54 15.30 7.70 2.10
CA LYS A 54 13.86 7.69 2.39
C LYS A 54 13.30 6.28 2.61
N GLN A 55 13.95 5.29 2.05
CA GLN A 55 13.54 3.88 2.11
C GLN A 55 14.54 3.03 2.90
N LEU A 56 15.48 3.68 3.61
CA LEU A 56 16.55 2.98 4.33
C LEU A 56 15.99 1.99 5.37
N ASP A 57 14.92 2.36 6.07
CA ASP A 57 14.28 1.53 7.08
C ASP A 57 13.78 0.21 6.48
N ASP A 58 13.09 0.29 5.34
CA ASP A 58 12.52 -0.89 4.68
C ASP A 58 13.61 -1.83 4.14
N HIS A 59 14.64 -1.25 3.52
CA HIS A 59 15.78 -2.01 3.02
C HIS A 59 16.61 -2.63 4.14
N LEU A 60 16.86 -1.87 5.23
CA LEU A 60 17.58 -2.39 6.39
C LEU A 60 16.79 -3.53 7.06
N ASN A 61 15.46 -3.40 7.19
CA ASN A 61 14.61 -4.47 7.69
C ASN A 61 14.72 -5.73 6.83
N ALA A 62 14.72 -5.60 5.50
CA ALA A 62 14.86 -6.73 4.58
C ALA A 62 16.20 -7.45 4.77
N GLU A 63 17.30 -6.72 4.94
CA GLU A 63 18.63 -7.30 5.19
C GLU A 63 18.73 -8.00 6.55
N ILE A 64 18.09 -7.44 7.59
CA ILE A 64 18.02 -8.07 8.92
C ILE A 64 17.17 -9.35 8.85
N VAL A 65 16.05 -9.33 8.13
CA VAL A 65 15.19 -10.52 7.93
C VAL A 65 15.93 -11.59 7.12
N GLY A 66 16.71 -11.20 6.12
CA GLY A 66 17.54 -12.07 5.30
C GLY A 66 18.76 -12.65 6.05
N GLY A 67 19.10 -12.09 7.22
CA GLY A 67 20.23 -12.51 8.03
C GLY A 67 21.60 -12.04 7.51
N THR A 68 21.64 -11.15 6.53
CA THR A 68 22.87 -10.53 6.01
C THR A 68 23.41 -9.44 6.94
N VAL A 69 22.55 -8.87 7.76
CA VAL A 69 22.87 -7.83 8.74
C VAL A 69 22.36 -8.27 10.11
N THR A 70 23.25 -8.40 11.07
CA THR A 70 22.94 -8.79 12.46
C THR A 70 23.43 -7.77 13.49
N THR A 71 24.27 -6.82 13.07
CA THR A 71 24.83 -5.76 13.92
C THR A 71 24.82 -4.41 13.21
N ILE A 72 24.91 -3.30 13.99
CA ILE A 72 25.06 -1.95 13.46
C ILE A 72 26.33 -1.83 12.60
N GLN A 73 27.41 -2.48 12.98
CA GLN A 73 28.67 -2.45 12.23
C GLN A 73 28.50 -3.08 10.84
N GLU A 74 27.85 -4.25 10.76
CA GLU A 74 27.53 -4.89 9.48
C GLU A 74 26.59 -4.04 8.64
N ALA A 75 25.57 -3.40 9.25
CA ALA A 75 24.68 -2.47 8.57
C ALA A 75 25.42 -1.28 7.96
N ALA A 76 26.38 -0.69 8.70
CA ALA A 76 27.20 0.40 8.21
C ALA A 76 28.12 -0.02 7.05
N ILE A 77 28.67 -1.24 7.11
CA ILE A 77 29.45 -1.82 6.01
C ILE A 77 28.54 -2.08 4.79
N TRP A 78 27.37 -2.67 4.98
CA TRP A 78 26.39 -2.91 3.93
C TRP A 78 26.00 -1.61 3.21
N LEU A 79 25.77 -0.52 3.95
CA LEU A 79 25.42 0.77 3.38
C LEU A 79 26.49 1.30 2.42
N LYS A 80 27.77 0.98 2.67
CA LYS A 80 28.89 1.39 1.81
C LYS A 80 28.91 0.72 0.44
N TYR A 81 28.17 -0.37 0.24
CA TYR A 81 28.00 -1.03 -1.06
C TYR A 81 26.85 -0.45 -1.90
N THR A 82 26.12 0.56 -1.38
CA THR A 82 24.98 1.16 -2.07
C THR A 82 25.39 2.35 -2.94
N TYR A 83 24.55 2.65 -3.94
CA TYR A 83 24.71 3.88 -4.74
C TYR A 83 24.62 5.16 -3.88
N LEU A 84 23.82 5.12 -2.80
CA LEU A 84 23.74 6.23 -1.84
C LEU A 84 25.12 6.63 -1.33
N TYR A 85 25.92 5.67 -0.88
CA TYR A 85 27.25 5.94 -0.35
C TYR A 85 28.15 6.63 -1.38
N ILE A 86 28.15 6.16 -2.62
CA ILE A 86 28.93 6.78 -3.71
C ILE A 86 28.48 8.24 -3.94
N ARG A 87 27.16 8.49 -3.87
CA ARG A 87 26.63 9.85 -4.03
C ARG A 87 26.96 10.77 -2.86
N MET A 88 26.86 10.27 -1.63
CA MET A 88 27.28 11.01 -0.42
C MET A 88 28.76 11.41 -0.49
N LEU A 89 29.63 10.54 -0.98
CA LEU A 89 31.05 10.86 -1.18
C LEU A 89 31.27 11.93 -2.27
N ARG A 90 30.50 11.90 -3.35
CA ARG A 90 30.67 12.80 -4.49
C ARG A 90 29.98 14.15 -4.32
N ASN A 91 28.80 14.15 -3.71
CA ASN A 91 27.99 15.36 -3.49
C ASN A 91 27.43 15.40 -2.07
N PRO A 92 28.28 15.57 -1.04
CA PRO A 92 27.88 15.50 0.36
C PRO A 92 26.80 16.52 0.74
N LEU A 93 26.84 17.72 0.16
CA LEU A 93 25.87 18.78 0.46
C LEU A 93 24.43 18.39 0.12
N ALA A 94 24.20 17.60 -0.93
CA ALA A 94 22.87 17.10 -1.28
C ALA A 94 22.27 16.17 -0.22
N TYR A 95 23.10 15.62 0.67
CA TYR A 95 22.73 14.70 1.75
C TYR A 95 22.89 15.33 3.14
N GLY A 96 23.02 16.66 3.21
CA GLY A 96 23.14 17.40 4.46
C GLY A 96 24.46 17.22 5.18
N ILE A 97 25.51 16.79 4.47
CA ILE A 97 26.87 16.60 5.02
C ILE A 97 27.67 17.86 4.70
N SER A 98 28.15 18.55 5.74
CA SER A 98 28.97 19.75 5.59
C SER A 98 30.39 19.44 5.10
N ALA A 99 31.11 20.46 4.65
CA ALA A 99 32.51 20.32 4.25
C ALA A 99 33.42 19.94 5.43
N ASP A 100 33.12 20.44 6.61
CA ASP A 100 33.88 20.16 7.83
C ASP A 100 33.67 18.72 8.28
N GLU A 101 32.40 18.21 8.32
CA GLU A 101 32.10 16.81 8.61
C GLU A 101 32.80 15.87 7.63
N LYS A 102 32.85 16.22 6.34
CA LYS A 102 33.58 15.43 5.35
C LYS A 102 35.09 15.45 5.54
N ALA A 103 35.64 16.57 6.03
CA ALA A 103 37.08 16.68 6.31
C ALA A 103 37.47 15.82 7.53
N ASP A 104 36.61 15.76 8.55
CA ASP A 104 36.82 14.98 9.77
C ASP A 104 36.60 13.47 9.53
N ASP A 105 35.64 13.10 8.68
CA ASP A 105 35.34 11.70 8.29
C ASP A 105 35.33 11.53 6.76
N PRO A 106 36.50 11.45 6.11
CA PRO A 106 36.62 11.39 4.65
C PRO A 106 35.90 10.16 4.03
N LEU A 107 35.77 9.08 4.79
CA LEU A 107 35.10 7.84 4.37
C LEU A 107 33.63 7.77 4.83
N LEU A 108 33.12 8.83 5.43
CA LEU A 108 31.76 8.92 5.96
C LEU A 108 31.35 7.71 6.83
N SER A 109 32.30 7.17 7.59
CA SER A 109 32.08 5.99 8.43
C SER A 109 31.15 6.30 9.61
N LEU A 110 31.34 7.45 10.24
CA LEU A 110 30.48 7.95 11.31
C LEU A 110 29.09 8.23 10.78
N ARG A 111 28.98 8.91 9.64
CA ARG A 111 27.69 9.22 9.00
C ARG A 111 26.91 7.97 8.61
N CYS A 112 27.57 6.95 8.04
CA CYS A 112 26.93 5.68 7.75
C CYS A 112 26.41 5.00 9.02
N THR A 113 27.18 5.03 10.11
CA THR A 113 26.79 4.45 11.40
C THR A 113 25.58 5.19 12.00
N GLU A 114 25.56 6.53 11.92
CA GLU A 114 24.41 7.34 12.36
C GLU A 114 23.14 6.97 11.59
N LEU A 115 23.20 6.97 10.26
CA LEU A 115 22.05 6.67 9.40
C LEU A 115 21.43 5.29 9.72
N VAL A 116 22.26 4.25 9.85
CA VAL A 116 21.76 2.90 10.16
C VAL A 116 21.30 2.77 11.61
N THR A 117 21.90 3.52 12.54
CA THR A 117 21.48 3.54 13.95
C THR A 117 20.10 4.18 14.10
N ASP A 118 19.88 5.31 13.41
CA ASP A 118 18.59 5.99 13.40
C ASP A 118 17.51 5.12 12.75
N ALA A 119 17.83 4.47 11.63
CA ALA A 119 16.93 3.52 10.98
C ALA A 119 16.59 2.34 11.91
N ALA A 120 17.59 1.75 12.56
CA ALA A 120 17.38 0.65 13.52
C ALA A 120 16.54 1.09 14.73
N ALA A 121 16.71 2.32 15.21
CA ALA A 121 15.91 2.87 16.30
C ALA A 121 14.44 3.02 15.88
N ARG A 122 14.16 3.55 14.68
CA ARG A 122 12.78 3.64 14.12
C ARG A 122 12.15 2.27 13.94
N LEU A 123 12.87 1.32 13.33
CA LEU A 123 12.40 -0.06 13.17
C LEU A 123 12.10 -0.76 14.51
N SER A 124 12.92 -0.48 15.53
CA SER A 124 12.70 -1.00 16.89
C SER A 124 11.47 -0.38 17.55
N THR A 125 11.23 0.92 17.37
CA THR A 125 10.02 1.60 17.83
C THR A 125 8.76 1.00 17.19
N ASN A 126 8.84 0.68 15.90
CA ASN A 126 7.75 0.05 15.13
C ASN A 126 7.61 -1.47 15.42
N ARG A 127 8.37 -2.03 16.37
CA ARG A 127 8.36 -3.46 16.74
C ARG A 127 8.68 -4.39 15.58
N MET A 128 9.43 -3.91 14.60
CA MET A 128 9.87 -4.70 13.46
C MET A 128 11.14 -5.48 13.77
N ILE A 129 12.04 -4.90 14.54
CA ILE A 129 13.29 -5.51 15.02
C ILE A 129 13.45 -5.28 16.52
N LYS A 130 14.32 -6.09 17.14
CA LYS A 130 14.87 -5.80 18.45
C LYS A 130 16.27 -5.24 18.25
N TYR A 131 16.50 -4.02 18.72
CA TYR A 131 17.80 -3.35 18.71
C TYR A 131 18.33 -3.24 20.14
N ASP A 132 19.47 -3.88 20.40
CA ASP A 132 20.20 -3.74 21.65
C ASP A 132 21.25 -2.65 21.51
N LYS A 133 20.99 -1.50 22.13
CA LYS A 133 21.88 -0.33 22.07
C LYS A 133 23.26 -0.59 22.73
N GLY A 134 23.35 -1.52 23.67
CA GLY A 134 24.60 -1.82 24.39
C GLY A 134 25.58 -2.63 23.56
N SER A 135 25.09 -3.65 22.87
CA SER A 135 25.90 -4.54 22.03
C SER A 135 25.89 -4.19 20.55
N GLY A 136 24.96 -3.35 20.11
CA GLY A 136 24.74 -3.06 18.69
C GLY A 136 24.08 -4.19 17.92
N ASN A 137 23.56 -5.21 18.59
CA ASN A 137 22.94 -6.38 17.96
C ASN A 137 21.53 -6.04 17.45
N LEU A 138 21.22 -6.60 16.29
CA LEU A 138 19.93 -6.50 15.60
C LEU A 138 19.33 -7.89 15.44
N SER A 139 18.06 -8.04 15.78
CA SER A 139 17.35 -9.30 15.57
C SER A 139 15.93 -9.04 15.08
N VAL A 140 15.45 -9.85 14.14
CA VAL A 140 14.13 -9.70 13.54
C VAL A 140 13.01 -10.05 14.53
N LEU A 141 11.96 -9.23 14.53
CA LEU A 141 10.68 -9.52 15.19
C LEU A 141 9.62 -9.92 14.16
N ASN A 142 8.45 -10.36 14.64
CA ASN A 142 7.39 -10.84 13.76
C ASN A 142 6.93 -9.78 12.76
N HIS A 143 6.69 -8.54 13.21
CA HIS A 143 6.24 -7.45 12.31
C HIS A 143 7.26 -7.18 11.20
N GLY A 144 8.56 -7.19 11.50
CA GLY A 144 9.61 -7.00 10.48
C GLY A 144 9.64 -8.12 9.45
N ARG A 145 9.44 -9.37 9.90
CA ARG A 145 9.36 -10.52 8.99
C ARG A 145 8.15 -10.45 8.07
N VAL A 146 6.98 -10.13 8.62
CA VAL A 146 5.74 -9.95 7.85
C VAL A 146 5.88 -8.80 6.87
N ALA A 147 6.40 -7.65 7.32
CA ALA A 147 6.61 -6.48 6.45
C ALA A 147 7.54 -6.79 5.27
N ALA A 148 8.66 -7.49 5.52
CA ALA A 148 9.56 -7.92 4.44
C ALA A 148 8.92 -8.93 3.48
N HIS A 149 8.13 -9.88 4.01
CA HIS A 149 7.46 -10.90 3.19
C HIS A 149 6.39 -10.31 2.27
N TYR A 150 5.60 -9.38 2.80
CA TYR A 150 4.50 -8.74 2.06
C TYR A 150 4.90 -7.40 1.42
N TYR A 151 6.15 -6.98 1.49
CA TYR A 151 6.62 -5.67 0.99
C TYR A 151 5.80 -4.50 1.54
N ILE A 152 5.59 -4.47 2.87
CA ILE A 152 4.89 -3.40 3.57
C ILE A 152 5.91 -2.39 4.08
N GLN A 153 5.63 -1.10 3.87
CA GLN A 153 6.49 -0.01 4.34
C GLN A 153 6.50 0.09 5.86
N SER A 154 7.62 0.43 6.44
CA SER A 154 7.79 0.58 7.90
C SER A 154 6.85 1.64 8.50
N GLU A 155 6.56 2.69 7.74
CA GLU A 155 5.58 3.71 8.12
C GLU A 155 4.15 3.14 8.21
N SER A 156 3.77 2.23 7.30
CA SER A 156 2.49 1.50 7.38
C SER A 156 2.43 0.66 8.66
N VAL A 157 3.52 -0.02 9.02
CA VAL A 157 3.58 -0.81 10.26
C VAL A 157 3.40 0.09 11.49
N SER A 158 3.99 1.29 11.49
CA SER A 158 3.77 2.28 12.56
C SER A 158 2.29 2.65 12.68
N THR A 159 1.66 3.00 11.56
CA THR A 159 0.24 3.35 11.49
C THR A 159 -0.65 2.19 11.99
N PHE A 160 -0.33 0.95 11.61
CA PHE A 160 -1.08 -0.22 12.07
C PHE A 160 -0.93 -0.44 13.58
N ASN A 161 0.29 -0.28 14.13
CA ASN A 161 0.51 -0.39 15.58
C ASN A 161 -0.29 0.63 16.39
N GLU A 162 -0.53 1.82 15.84
CA GLU A 162 -1.31 2.89 16.50
C GLU A 162 -2.82 2.68 16.38
N LYS A 163 -3.29 2.25 15.20
CA LYS A 163 -4.72 2.16 14.88
C LYS A 163 -5.37 0.83 15.27
N LEU A 164 -4.61 -0.26 15.40
CA LEU A 164 -5.15 -1.57 15.72
C LEU A 164 -5.64 -1.65 17.18
N SER A 165 -6.86 -2.15 17.37
CA SER A 165 -7.50 -2.33 18.66
C SER A 165 -8.30 -3.64 18.67
N PRO A 166 -8.44 -4.32 19.85
CA PRO A 166 -9.21 -5.57 19.97
C PRO A 166 -10.68 -5.45 19.59
N PHE A 167 -11.28 -4.28 19.81
CA PHE A 167 -12.73 -4.04 19.65
C PHE A 167 -13.05 -3.19 18.42
N MET A 168 -12.63 -3.63 17.25
CA MET A 168 -12.88 -2.93 15.99
C MET A 168 -14.11 -3.51 15.28
N ASN A 169 -14.97 -2.63 14.74
CA ASN A 169 -16.00 -3.01 13.78
C ASN A 169 -15.39 -3.19 12.38
N ASP A 170 -16.20 -3.63 11.42
CA ASP A 170 -15.73 -3.89 10.05
C ASP A 170 -15.27 -2.60 9.33
N ALA A 171 -15.97 -1.48 9.56
CA ALA A 171 -15.60 -0.17 9.01
C ALA A 171 -14.23 0.31 9.54
N HIS A 172 -13.99 0.14 10.85
CA HIS A 172 -12.70 0.47 11.45
C HIS A 172 -11.56 -0.41 10.89
N VAL A 173 -11.79 -1.71 10.71
CA VAL A 173 -10.79 -2.62 10.12
C VAL A 173 -10.48 -2.21 8.68
N LEU A 174 -11.50 -1.90 7.87
CA LEU A 174 -11.29 -1.41 6.52
C LEU A 174 -10.53 -0.08 6.50
N ARG A 175 -10.81 0.82 7.47
CA ARG A 175 -10.08 2.08 7.60
C ARG A 175 -8.60 1.87 7.93
N VAL A 176 -8.26 0.88 8.76
CA VAL A 176 -6.85 0.52 8.99
C VAL A 176 -6.18 0.05 7.70
N ILE A 177 -6.84 -0.78 6.89
CA ILE A 177 -6.31 -1.20 5.59
C ILE A 177 -6.11 0.03 4.68
N ALA A 178 -7.12 0.91 4.59
CA ALA A 178 -7.09 2.10 3.74
C ALA A 178 -6.05 3.14 4.18
N SER A 179 -5.63 3.13 5.46
CA SER A 179 -4.63 4.06 5.99
C SER A 179 -3.17 3.64 5.73
N ALA A 180 -2.95 2.54 5.01
CA ALA A 180 -1.62 2.12 4.62
C ALA A 180 -0.93 3.22 3.77
N THR A 181 0.35 3.47 4.06
CA THR A 181 1.12 4.52 3.36
C THR A 181 1.28 4.24 1.88
N GLU A 182 1.12 3.00 1.47
CA GLU A 182 1.03 2.57 0.07
C GLU A 182 -0.05 3.33 -0.70
N PHE A 183 -1.15 3.75 -0.04
CA PHE A 183 -2.26 4.46 -0.66
C PHE A 183 -2.17 5.98 -0.58
N LEU A 184 -1.27 6.55 0.24
CA LEU A 184 -1.16 7.99 0.46
C LEU A 184 -0.75 8.79 -0.80
N ASN A 185 -0.16 8.13 -1.79
CA ASN A 185 0.22 8.77 -3.06
C ASN A 185 -0.97 9.07 -3.99
N MET A 186 -2.16 8.54 -3.68
CA MET A 186 -3.37 8.82 -4.44
C MET A 186 -3.88 10.22 -4.11
N LYS A 187 -3.96 11.09 -5.12
CA LYS A 187 -4.54 12.42 -4.96
C LYS A 187 -6.05 12.36 -5.10
N VAL A 188 -6.76 13.05 -4.22
CA VAL A 188 -8.19 13.32 -4.38
C VAL A 188 -8.32 14.54 -5.29
N ARG A 189 -9.02 14.38 -6.43
CA ARG A 189 -9.27 15.46 -7.39
C ARG A 189 -10.68 15.97 -7.21
N GLN A 190 -10.87 17.27 -7.39
CA GLN A 190 -12.19 17.90 -7.24
C GLN A 190 -13.24 17.28 -8.18
N GLU A 191 -12.82 16.92 -9.39
CA GLU A 191 -13.67 16.32 -10.43
C GLU A 191 -14.16 14.89 -10.08
N GLU A 192 -13.54 14.25 -9.11
CA GLU A 192 -13.83 12.87 -8.68
C GLU A 192 -14.78 12.81 -7.49
N LEU A 193 -14.98 13.92 -6.77
CA LEU A 193 -15.72 13.95 -5.51
C LEU A 193 -17.18 13.52 -5.66
N ASP A 194 -17.86 13.99 -6.70
CA ASP A 194 -19.25 13.63 -6.96
C ASP A 194 -19.41 12.13 -7.22
N GLU A 195 -18.53 11.57 -8.06
CA GLU A 195 -18.57 10.12 -8.35
C GLU A 195 -18.18 9.27 -7.14
N LEU A 196 -17.20 9.72 -6.33
CA LEU A 196 -16.86 9.05 -5.08
C LEU A 196 -17.99 9.10 -4.05
N GLY A 197 -18.71 10.22 -3.98
CA GLY A 197 -19.93 10.37 -3.18
C GLY A 197 -21.03 9.41 -3.61
N ASP A 198 -21.30 9.32 -4.91
CA ASP A 198 -22.26 8.37 -5.49
C ASP A 198 -21.88 6.91 -5.19
N LEU A 199 -20.59 6.54 -5.30
CA LEU A 199 -20.08 5.21 -4.97
C LEU A 199 -20.26 4.91 -3.47
N LEU A 200 -19.94 5.87 -2.60
CA LEU A 200 -20.11 5.72 -1.16
C LEU A 200 -21.58 5.52 -0.77
N ALA A 201 -22.50 6.21 -1.45
CA ALA A 201 -23.94 6.12 -1.19
C ALA A 201 -24.52 4.79 -1.68
N SER A 202 -24.20 4.39 -2.92
CA SER A 202 -24.86 3.30 -3.64
C SER A 202 -24.17 1.94 -3.52
N SER A 203 -22.83 1.93 -3.45
CA SER A 203 -22.03 0.70 -3.62
C SER A 203 -21.23 0.30 -2.38
N CYS A 204 -21.18 1.15 -1.35
CA CYS A 204 -20.40 0.90 -0.14
C CYS A 204 -21.30 0.45 1.02
N PRO A 205 -21.24 -0.82 1.43
CA PRO A 205 -22.01 -1.30 2.59
C PRO A 205 -21.50 -0.72 3.92
N LEU A 206 -20.21 -0.39 3.99
CA LEU A 206 -19.60 0.22 5.18
C LEU A 206 -19.52 1.72 5.00
N LYS A 207 -19.98 2.46 6.00
CA LYS A 207 -19.99 3.94 5.99
C LYS A 207 -18.78 4.49 6.73
N ILE A 208 -18.41 5.72 6.40
CA ILE A 208 -17.32 6.43 7.07
C ILE A 208 -17.86 6.95 8.41
N ASP A 209 -17.29 6.45 9.52
CA ASP A 209 -17.65 6.91 10.86
C ASP A 209 -16.92 8.22 11.20
N GLY A 210 -17.63 9.22 11.72
CA GLY A 210 -17.04 10.37 12.45
C GLY A 210 -16.44 11.51 11.62
N ALA A 211 -16.37 11.45 10.32
CA ALA A 211 -16.05 12.59 9.48
C ALA A 211 -17.35 13.37 9.19
N GLY A 212 -17.28 14.71 9.23
CA GLY A 212 -18.43 15.56 9.00
C GLY A 212 -19.29 15.07 7.84
N LEU A 213 -20.53 14.75 8.14
CA LEU A 213 -21.52 14.43 7.13
C LEU A 213 -21.83 15.74 6.41
N ASP A 214 -21.98 15.69 5.10
CA ASP A 214 -22.57 16.80 4.36
C ASP A 214 -24.05 16.95 4.76
N ASP A 215 -24.69 18.02 4.31
CA ASP A 215 -26.11 18.28 4.57
C ASP A 215 -27.05 17.15 4.07
N ALA A 216 -26.53 16.25 3.22
CA ALA A 216 -27.22 15.07 2.69
C ALA A 216 -26.91 13.77 3.46
N GLY A 217 -26.08 13.83 4.52
CA GLY A 217 -25.71 12.66 5.33
C GLY A 217 -24.63 11.78 4.71
N HIS A 218 -23.91 12.24 3.69
CA HIS A 218 -22.80 11.53 3.08
C HIS A 218 -21.49 11.85 3.81
N GLY A 219 -20.65 10.84 4.04
CA GLY A 219 -19.32 11.06 4.60
C GLY A 219 -18.45 11.91 3.70
N LEU A 220 -17.84 12.95 4.25
CA LEU A 220 -16.95 13.83 3.50
C LEU A 220 -15.64 13.11 3.15
N ILE A 221 -15.32 13.04 1.86
CA ILE A 221 -14.06 12.49 1.36
C ILE A 221 -13.02 13.60 1.40
N THR A 222 -12.11 13.53 2.36
CA THR A 222 -11.13 14.58 2.62
C THR A 222 -9.72 14.24 2.14
N GLY A 223 -9.39 12.96 2.04
CA GLY A 223 -8.02 12.54 1.74
C GLY A 223 -7.88 11.19 1.06
N PRO A 224 -6.62 10.79 0.80
CA PRO A 224 -6.30 9.51 0.16
C PRO A 224 -6.85 8.28 0.90
N GLU A 225 -6.88 8.33 2.23
CA GLU A 225 -7.42 7.25 3.07
C GLU A 225 -8.93 7.04 2.81
N ASP A 226 -9.71 8.13 2.74
CA ASP A 226 -11.14 8.05 2.44
C ASP A 226 -11.38 7.54 1.01
N LYS A 227 -10.58 8.02 0.05
CA LYS A 227 -10.63 7.54 -1.34
C LYS A 227 -10.32 6.06 -1.43
N ALA A 228 -9.28 5.57 -0.73
CA ALA A 228 -8.95 4.15 -0.67
C ALA A 228 -10.07 3.34 -0.05
N PHE A 229 -10.68 3.82 1.04
CA PHE A 229 -11.79 3.20 1.73
C PHE A 229 -13.00 2.98 0.81
N VAL A 230 -13.34 3.98 -0.03
CA VAL A 230 -14.43 3.87 -1.01
C VAL A 230 -14.05 2.93 -2.15
N LEU A 231 -12.85 3.06 -2.71
CA LEU A 231 -12.42 2.29 -3.88
C LEU A 231 -12.24 0.80 -3.57
N ILE A 232 -11.79 0.42 -2.36
CA ILE A 232 -11.74 -1.00 -1.95
C ILE A 232 -13.15 -1.61 -1.99
N GLN A 233 -14.14 -0.92 -1.44
CA GLN A 233 -15.51 -1.41 -1.40
C GLN A 233 -16.14 -1.46 -2.79
N ALA A 234 -15.94 -0.41 -3.59
CA ALA A 234 -16.41 -0.34 -4.97
C ALA A 234 -15.84 -1.51 -5.81
N TYR A 235 -14.56 -1.85 -5.59
CA TYR A 235 -13.91 -2.97 -6.26
C TYR A 235 -14.51 -4.32 -5.83
N ILE A 236 -14.69 -4.55 -4.53
CA ILE A 236 -15.31 -5.79 -4.03
C ILE A 236 -16.74 -5.94 -4.56
N GLY A 237 -17.50 -4.84 -4.56
CA GLY A 237 -18.89 -4.79 -5.06
C GLY A 237 -19.02 -4.77 -6.59
N LYS A 238 -17.92 -4.85 -7.35
CA LYS A 238 -17.89 -4.77 -8.82
C LYS A 238 -18.62 -3.53 -9.36
N ALA A 239 -18.53 -2.40 -8.63
CA ALA A 239 -19.17 -1.15 -9.00
C ALA A 239 -18.58 -0.58 -10.31
N LYS A 240 -19.44 -0.02 -11.14
CA LYS A 240 -19.01 0.63 -12.39
C LYS A 240 -18.49 2.03 -12.11
N VAL A 241 -17.22 2.26 -12.41
CA VAL A 241 -16.56 3.57 -12.33
C VAL A 241 -16.50 4.17 -13.72
N LYS A 242 -16.89 5.45 -13.86
CA LYS A 242 -16.95 6.16 -15.14
C LYS A 242 -15.66 6.90 -15.45
N SER A 243 -15.07 7.54 -14.42
CA SER A 243 -13.84 8.30 -14.57
C SER A 243 -12.65 7.38 -14.81
N PHE A 244 -11.86 7.65 -15.84
CA PHE A 244 -10.64 6.89 -16.16
C PHE A 244 -9.61 6.97 -15.02
N THR A 245 -9.50 8.13 -14.38
CA THR A 245 -8.56 8.34 -13.27
C THR A 245 -8.95 7.52 -12.04
N LEU A 246 -10.25 7.49 -11.69
CA LEU A 246 -10.74 6.65 -10.61
C LEU A 246 -10.61 5.16 -10.92
N MET A 247 -10.83 4.74 -12.17
CA MET A 247 -10.63 3.35 -12.59
C MET A 247 -9.16 2.93 -12.43
N SER A 248 -8.22 3.81 -12.81
CA SER A 248 -6.79 3.56 -12.63
C SER A 248 -6.43 3.46 -11.14
N ASP A 249 -6.94 4.39 -10.31
CA ASP A 249 -6.69 4.38 -8.88
C ASP A 249 -7.35 3.16 -8.20
N MET A 250 -8.54 2.75 -8.64
CA MET A 250 -9.21 1.54 -8.15
C MET A 250 -8.41 0.26 -8.46
N ASN A 251 -7.85 0.14 -9.66
CA ASN A 251 -7.00 -0.99 -10.02
C ASN A 251 -5.71 -1.01 -9.18
N TYR A 252 -5.13 0.15 -8.90
CA TYR A 252 -3.96 0.26 -8.02
C TYR A 252 -4.31 -0.17 -6.58
N VAL A 253 -5.43 0.28 -6.05
CA VAL A 253 -5.90 -0.10 -4.71
C VAL A 253 -6.20 -1.60 -4.66
N ALA A 254 -6.90 -2.14 -5.63
CA ALA A 254 -7.25 -3.56 -5.72
C ALA A 254 -6.03 -4.48 -5.70
N SER A 255 -4.98 -4.12 -6.46
CA SER A 255 -3.75 -4.90 -6.51
C SER A 255 -2.94 -4.90 -5.21
N ASN A 256 -3.17 -3.93 -4.32
CA ASN A 256 -2.44 -3.80 -3.06
C ASN A 256 -3.27 -4.15 -1.82
N ALA A 257 -4.58 -3.89 -1.81
CA ALA A 257 -5.43 -4.01 -0.61
C ALA A 257 -5.46 -5.44 -0.04
N GLY A 258 -5.51 -6.47 -0.89
CA GLY A 258 -5.47 -7.87 -0.45
C GLY A 258 -4.15 -8.22 0.26
N ARG A 259 -3.03 -7.77 -0.29
CA ARG A 259 -1.68 -7.94 0.27
C ARG A 259 -1.55 -7.24 1.62
N VAL A 260 -2.00 -5.99 1.72
CA VAL A 260 -1.99 -5.20 2.96
C VAL A 260 -2.87 -5.88 4.02
N ALA A 261 -4.10 -6.28 3.68
CA ALA A 261 -5.00 -6.96 4.61
C ALA A 261 -4.41 -8.28 5.15
N ARG A 262 -3.73 -9.07 4.30
CA ARG A 262 -3.04 -10.30 4.73
C ARG A 262 -1.87 -10.02 5.64
N ALA A 263 -1.08 -9.00 5.35
CA ALA A 263 0.03 -8.60 6.21
C ALA A 263 -0.45 -8.22 7.62
N ILE A 264 -1.48 -7.36 7.70
CA ILE A 264 -2.05 -6.96 8.99
C ILE A 264 -2.65 -8.18 9.72
N PHE A 265 -3.32 -9.08 8.99
CA PHE A 265 -3.83 -10.34 9.56
C PHE A 265 -2.71 -11.15 10.22
N GLU A 266 -1.59 -11.38 9.54
CA GLU A 266 -0.47 -12.13 10.12
C GLU A 266 0.20 -11.41 11.30
N MET A 267 0.25 -10.08 11.29
CA MET A 267 0.70 -9.30 12.45
C MET A 267 -0.23 -9.53 13.64
N CYS A 268 -1.55 -9.48 13.44
CA CYS A 268 -2.56 -9.69 14.48
C CYS A 268 -2.51 -11.10 15.10
N LEU A 269 -2.16 -12.14 14.33
CA LEU A 269 -2.04 -13.51 14.86
C LEU A 269 -1.02 -13.67 15.97
N LYS A 270 -0.05 -12.78 16.08
CA LYS A 270 0.99 -12.78 17.11
C LYS A 270 0.78 -11.72 18.20
N MET A 271 -0.33 -10.97 18.10
CA MET A 271 -0.71 -10.00 19.11
C MET A 271 -1.80 -10.59 20.02
N ASN A 272 -1.73 -10.26 21.32
CA ASN A 272 -2.74 -10.71 22.26
C ASN A 272 -4.09 -10.02 21.98
N GLU A 273 -5.19 -10.73 22.21
CA GLU A 273 -6.56 -10.25 22.12
C GLU A 273 -7.02 -9.77 20.73
N MET A 274 -6.25 -10.03 19.66
CA MET A 274 -6.54 -9.59 18.29
C MET A 274 -7.29 -10.63 17.44
N ALA A 275 -7.88 -11.67 18.03
CA ALA A 275 -8.59 -12.72 17.27
C ALA A 275 -9.77 -12.17 16.45
N GLY A 276 -10.55 -11.24 17.03
CA GLY A 276 -11.66 -10.59 16.33
C GLY A 276 -11.23 -9.80 15.10
N PRO A 277 -10.33 -8.80 15.26
CA PRO A 277 -9.75 -8.08 14.12
C PRO A 277 -9.07 -8.99 13.09
N ALA A 278 -8.31 -10.02 13.53
CA ALA A 278 -7.66 -10.96 12.63
C ALA A 278 -8.67 -11.68 11.73
N LEU A 279 -9.78 -12.18 12.29
CA LEU A 279 -10.83 -12.83 11.48
C LEU A 279 -11.43 -11.86 10.45
N LYS A 280 -11.69 -10.62 10.83
CA LYS A 280 -12.21 -9.59 9.92
C LYS A 280 -11.22 -9.25 8.82
N LEU A 281 -9.94 -9.10 9.13
CA LEU A 281 -8.87 -8.87 8.15
C LEU A 281 -8.77 -10.01 7.13
N LEU A 282 -8.88 -11.26 7.59
CA LEU A 282 -8.90 -12.42 6.69
C LEU A 282 -10.12 -12.41 5.77
N ARG A 283 -11.30 -12.02 6.30
CA ARG A 283 -12.52 -11.85 5.49
C ARG A 283 -12.31 -10.77 4.43
N PHE A 284 -11.76 -9.61 4.79
CA PHE A 284 -11.44 -8.54 3.83
C PHE A 284 -10.45 -8.99 2.76
N ALA A 285 -9.36 -9.66 3.15
CA ALA A 285 -8.38 -10.16 2.20
C ALA A 285 -9.04 -11.08 1.16
N LYS A 286 -9.87 -12.04 1.62
CA LYS A 286 -10.62 -12.93 0.73
C LYS A 286 -11.65 -12.18 -0.12
N SER A 287 -12.33 -11.19 0.45
CA SER A 287 -13.31 -10.38 -0.29
C SER A 287 -12.67 -9.58 -1.41
N VAL A 288 -11.50 -9.00 -1.17
CA VAL A 288 -10.74 -8.29 -2.21
C VAL A 288 -10.26 -9.24 -3.31
N GLU A 289 -9.71 -10.40 -2.93
CA GLU A 289 -9.17 -11.38 -3.87
C GLU A 289 -10.25 -11.98 -4.80
N ASN A 290 -11.44 -12.22 -4.25
CA ASN A 290 -12.53 -12.89 -4.98
C ASN A 290 -13.59 -11.92 -5.52
N GLN A 291 -13.53 -10.64 -5.18
CA GLN A 291 -14.57 -9.65 -5.48
C GLN A 291 -15.97 -10.10 -5.02
N ILE A 292 -16.05 -10.65 -3.81
CA ILE A 292 -17.28 -11.10 -3.17
C ILE A 292 -17.23 -10.74 -1.70
N TRP A 293 -18.26 -10.09 -1.18
CA TRP A 293 -18.37 -9.81 0.23
C TRP A 293 -18.58 -11.07 1.05
N TRP A 294 -18.02 -11.14 2.26
CA TRP A 294 -18.16 -12.31 3.15
C TRP A 294 -19.59 -12.61 3.59
N PHE A 295 -20.51 -11.67 3.46
CA PHE A 295 -21.93 -11.84 3.75
C PHE A 295 -22.75 -12.24 2.52
N GLN A 296 -22.15 -12.30 1.34
CA GLN A 296 -22.77 -12.77 0.10
C GLN A 296 -22.61 -14.28 -0.04
N THR A 297 -23.49 -14.89 -0.82
CA THR A 297 -23.42 -16.34 -1.06
C THR A 297 -22.12 -16.73 -1.81
N PRO A 298 -21.44 -17.83 -1.40
CA PRO A 298 -20.31 -18.36 -2.14
C PRO A 298 -20.63 -18.80 -3.57
N LEU A 299 -21.92 -18.99 -3.90
CA LEU A 299 -22.35 -19.32 -5.25
C LEU A 299 -22.01 -18.24 -6.29
N ARG A 300 -21.73 -17.00 -5.85
CA ARG A 300 -21.26 -15.91 -6.72
C ARG A 300 -19.89 -16.18 -7.39
N HIS A 301 -19.23 -17.28 -7.04
CA HIS A 301 -18.06 -17.77 -7.77
C HIS A 301 -18.40 -18.45 -9.10
N PHE A 302 -19.66 -18.77 -9.32
CA PHE A 302 -20.13 -19.42 -10.55
C PHE A 302 -20.77 -18.39 -11.47
N ASP A 303 -20.28 -18.32 -12.71
CA ASP A 303 -20.74 -17.32 -13.70
C ASP A 303 -22.07 -17.69 -14.37
N GLU A 304 -22.58 -18.89 -14.12
CA GLU A 304 -23.81 -19.41 -14.74
C GLU A 304 -25.11 -18.80 -14.16
N LEU A 305 -25.03 -18.19 -12.97
CA LEU A 305 -26.18 -17.59 -12.32
C LEU A 305 -26.22 -16.07 -12.52
N ASN A 306 -27.43 -15.54 -12.71
CA ASN A 306 -27.66 -14.11 -12.85
C ASN A 306 -27.78 -13.41 -11.48
N GLU A 307 -27.58 -12.10 -11.45
CA GLU A 307 -27.70 -11.29 -10.22
C GLU A 307 -29.08 -11.41 -9.54
N SER A 308 -30.15 -11.56 -10.33
CA SER A 308 -31.50 -11.82 -9.80
C SER A 308 -31.59 -13.11 -9.00
N ASN A 309 -30.93 -14.17 -9.48
CA ASN A 309 -30.92 -15.48 -8.81
C ASN A 309 -30.11 -15.40 -7.51
N PHE A 310 -28.96 -14.74 -7.53
CA PHE A 310 -28.16 -14.52 -6.30
C PHE A 310 -28.96 -13.74 -5.26
N SER A 311 -29.63 -12.66 -5.66
CA SER A 311 -30.45 -11.85 -4.76
C SER A 311 -31.64 -12.65 -4.18
N ALA A 312 -32.28 -13.53 -4.97
CA ALA A 312 -33.32 -14.38 -4.52
C ALA A 312 -32.83 -15.42 -3.49
N ILE A 313 -31.69 -16.06 -3.77
CA ILE A 313 -31.04 -16.99 -2.86
C ILE A 313 -30.64 -16.28 -1.54
N GLU A 314 -29.99 -15.13 -1.62
CA GLU A 314 -29.54 -14.36 -0.46
C GLU A 314 -30.71 -13.88 0.40
N SER A 315 -31.86 -13.49 -0.21
CA SER A 315 -33.04 -13.03 0.51
C SER A 315 -33.82 -14.17 1.21
N ARG A 316 -33.89 -15.36 0.61
CA ARG A 316 -34.62 -16.49 1.18
C ARG A 316 -33.80 -17.27 2.21
N VAL A 317 -32.54 -17.46 1.97
CA VAL A 317 -31.68 -18.31 2.78
C VAL A 317 -30.94 -17.52 3.87
N GLY A 318 -30.79 -16.19 3.70
CA GLY A 318 -30.14 -15.26 4.63
C GLY A 318 -31.02 -14.72 5.77
N GLY A 319 -32.13 -15.36 6.10
CA GLY A 319 -33.08 -14.94 7.13
C GLY A 319 -32.51 -14.95 8.55
N GLY A 320 -31.66 -14.00 8.88
CA GLY A 320 -31.21 -13.75 10.25
C GLY A 320 -29.69 -13.49 10.33
N ASN A 321 -29.32 -12.26 10.58
CA ASN A 321 -27.99 -11.82 11.02
C ASN A 321 -26.80 -12.13 10.11
N GLY A 322 -26.84 -11.93 8.80
CA GLY A 322 -25.70 -11.61 7.90
C GLY A 322 -24.37 -12.38 7.96
N TYR A 323 -24.22 -13.37 8.83
CA TYR A 323 -22.93 -13.97 9.18
C TYR A 323 -22.72 -15.39 8.68
N ASP A 324 -23.75 -16.05 8.12
CA ASP A 324 -23.67 -17.46 7.69
C ASP A 324 -23.96 -17.68 6.20
N SER A 325 -23.22 -17.00 5.34
CA SER A 325 -23.32 -17.21 3.88
C SER A 325 -22.98 -18.64 3.46
N PHE A 326 -22.15 -19.35 4.24
CA PHE A 326 -21.81 -20.75 3.99
C PHE A 326 -22.94 -21.69 4.39
N ALA A 327 -23.58 -21.44 5.52
CA ALA A 327 -24.77 -22.18 5.95
C ALA A 327 -25.91 -22.03 4.92
N SER A 328 -26.03 -20.84 4.30
CA SER A 328 -27.00 -20.58 3.25
C SER A 328 -26.80 -21.45 1.99
N ALA A 329 -25.54 -21.63 1.57
CA ALA A 329 -25.23 -22.51 0.43
C ALA A 329 -25.47 -23.96 0.73
N LEU A 330 -25.22 -24.43 1.97
CA LEU A 330 -25.49 -25.79 2.39
C LEU A 330 -26.99 -26.09 2.47
N SER A 331 -27.82 -25.11 2.87
CA SER A 331 -29.28 -25.32 2.97
C SER A 331 -29.93 -25.58 1.59
N LEU A 332 -29.30 -25.18 0.50
CA LEU A 332 -29.77 -25.52 -0.84
C LEU A 332 -29.68 -27.03 -1.14
N LEU A 333 -28.74 -27.74 -0.48
CA LEU A 333 -28.61 -29.21 -0.64
C LEU A 333 -29.79 -29.97 -0.01
N ASP A 334 -30.42 -29.37 1.00
CA ASP A 334 -31.56 -29.96 1.70
C ASP A 334 -32.91 -29.64 1.02
N MET A 335 -32.91 -28.74 0.01
CA MET A 335 -34.12 -28.34 -0.73
C MET A 335 -34.46 -29.34 -1.83
N GLN A 336 -35.77 -29.50 -2.07
CA GLN A 336 -36.25 -30.28 -3.20
C GLN A 336 -35.95 -29.54 -4.51
N PRO A 337 -35.70 -30.27 -5.63
CA PRO A 337 -35.39 -29.63 -6.93
C PRO A 337 -36.43 -28.61 -7.41
N ARG A 338 -37.72 -28.79 -7.03
CA ARG A 338 -38.77 -27.81 -7.33
C ARG A 338 -38.62 -26.51 -6.54
N GLU A 339 -38.26 -26.61 -5.29
CA GLU A 339 -38.03 -25.42 -4.41
C GLU A 339 -36.81 -24.62 -4.87
N VAL A 340 -35.78 -25.30 -5.37
CA VAL A 340 -34.60 -24.64 -5.98
C VAL A 340 -34.97 -23.99 -7.32
N GLY A 341 -35.89 -24.61 -8.10
CA GLY A 341 -36.36 -24.05 -9.36
C GLY A 341 -37.29 -22.84 -9.20
N ASP A 342 -37.92 -22.68 -8.04
CA ASP A 342 -38.78 -21.53 -7.68
C ASP A 342 -37.99 -20.34 -7.07
N LEU A 343 -36.66 -20.49 -6.85
CA LEU A 343 -35.75 -19.46 -6.45
C LEU A 343 -35.33 -18.55 -7.61
#